data_e1af206c7d1d32a6557d99c28540b702
#
_entry.id   e1af206c7d1d32a6557d99c28540b702
#
_cell.length_a   1.000
_cell.length_b   1.000
_cell.length_c   1.000
_cell.angle_alpha   90.00
_cell.angle_beta   90.00
_cell.angle_gamma   90.00
#
_symmetry.space_group_name_H-M   'P 1'
#
loop_
_entity.id
_entity.type
_entity.pdbx_description
1 polymer ?
#
loop_
_entity_poly.entity_id
_entity_poly.type
_entity_poly.pdbx_seq_one_letter_code
_entity_poly.pdbx_strand_id
1 'polypeptide(L)'
;MISAGVLGSPISHSLSPLLHNTIYDSLGIDASYRAYEVASGELRNFLDDEGSSLNCLSLTMPLKEEALTIADSVSDISRQIQSGNTLHKVDGMWSLTSTDVEGFTHALHFNGRDAKGNVLVIGAGATARAVIAACDGISNKVTVVNRSSDREIAIRKSAPNSEVDFISWSEAINFNSFNLVVNTTPGNTAALFVDQVQSVTSSY
;
A
#
# COMPACT_ATOMS: atom_id res chain seq x y z
N MET A 1 13.57 24.33 -8.45
CA MET A 1 13.60 23.54 -7.18
C MET A 1 12.35 22.69 -7.10
N ILE A 2 12.48 21.39 -6.83
CA ILE A 2 11.36 20.46 -6.56
C ILE A 2 11.13 20.42 -5.06
N SER A 3 9.90 20.68 -4.63
CA SER A 3 9.51 20.59 -3.22
C SER A 3 8.53 19.44 -3.04
N ALA A 4 8.91 18.44 -2.26
CA ALA A 4 8.15 17.22 -2.07
C ALA A 4 8.08 16.79 -0.59
N GLY A 5 7.22 15.84 -0.28
CA GLY A 5 7.13 15.32 1.08
C GLY A 5 6.31 14.06 1.23
N VAL A 6 6.31 13.52 2.44
CA VAL A 6 5.44 12.44 2.87
C VAL A 6 4.46 12.93 3.92
N LEU A 7 3.18 12.58 3.73
CA LEU A 7 2.07 12.93 4.60
C LEU A 7 1.49 11.69 5.27
N GLY A 8 1.19 11.78 6.55
CA GLY A 8 0.53 10.72 7.33
C GLY A 8 0.48 11.05 8.81
N SER A 9 -0.15 10.19 9.60
CA SER A 9 -0.20 10.32 11.07
C SER A 9 -0.25 8.95 11.74
N PRO A 10 0.74 8.61 12.61
CA PRO A 10 1.99 9.33 12.90
C PRO A 10 3.00 9.21 11.75
N ILE A 11 3.84 10.24 11.52
CA ILE A 11 4.80 10.28 10.40
C ILE A 11 6.27 10.38 10.84
N SER A 12 6.55 10.67 12.09
CA SER A 12 7.90 10.96 12.60
C SER A 12 8.92 9.83 12.39
N HIS A 13 8.46 8.60 12.22
CA HIS A 13 9.30 7.41 11.98
C HIS A 13 9.61 7.17 10.49
N SER A 14 9.10 7.99 9.58
CA SER A 14 9.29 7.81 8.14
C SER A 14 10.74 8.02 7.73
N LEU A 15 11.30 7.04 7.02
CA LEU A 15 12.64 7.12 6.41
C LEU A 15 12.65 7.79 5.03
N SER A 16 11.48 8.12 4.48
CA SER A 16 11.37 8.72 3.15
C SER A 16 12.18 10.01 3.01
N PRO A 17 12.17 10.97 3.96
CA PRO A 17 12.99 12.17 3.85
C PRO A 17 14.49 11.87 3.75
N LEU A 18 15.00 10.94 4.55
CA LEU A 18 16.40 10.55 4.50
C LEU A 18 16.76 9.95 3.13
N LEU A 19 15.96 9.00 2.64
CA LEU A 19 16.21 8.31 1.38
C LEU A 19 16.15 9.28 0.19
N HIS A 20 15.10 10.09 0.08
CA HIS A 20 14.93 11.01 -1.04
C HIS A 20 16.01 12.10 -1.07
N ASN A 21 16.29 12.76 0.07
CA ASN A 21 17.30 13.80 0.09
C ASN A 21 18.70 13.25 -0.19
N THR A 22 19.06 12.05 0.31
CA THR A 22 20.34 11.40 -0.02
C THR A 22 20.45 11.15 -1.53
N ILE A 23 19.37 10.72 -2.18
CA ILE A 23 19.37 10.50 -3.64
C ILE A 23 19.46 11.85 -4.38
N TYR A 24 18.73 12.87 -3.98
CA TYR A 24 18.78 14.18 -4.59
C TYR A 24 20.20 14.77 -4.54
N ASP A 25 20.82 14.69 -3.37
CA ASP A 25 22.21 15.16 -3.18
C ASP A 25 23.19 14.39 -4.07
N SER A 26 23.08 13.06 -4.12
CA SER A 26 23.96 12.19 -4.90
C SER A 26 23.87 12.42 -6.42
N LEU A 27 22.69 12.82 -6.90
CA LEU A 27 22.40 13.09 -8.30
C LEU A 27 22.50 14.58 -8.68
N GLY A 28 22.77 15.47 -7.72
CA GLY A 28 22.80 16.92 -7.93
C GLY A 28 21.44 17.50 -8.32
N ILE A 29 20.35 16.90 -7.85
CA ILE A 29 18.99 17.36 -8.12
C ILE A 29 18.63 18.47 -7.14
N ASP A 30 18.23 19.65 -7.65
CA ASP A 30 17.72 20.76 -6.84
C ASP A 30 16.29 20.44 -6.33
N ALA A 31 16.22 19.69 -5.24
CA ALA A 31 14.98 19.22 -4.63
C ALA A 31 15.08 19.11 -3.11
N SER A 32 13.94 19.15 -2.44
CA SER A 32 13.83 18.88 -1.01
C SER A 32 12.63 17.99 -0.70
N TYR A 33 12.80 17.10 0.27
CA TYR A 33 11.75 16.18 0.71
C TYR A 33 11.60 16.25 2.23
N ARG A 34 10.38 16.45 2.73
CA ARG A 34 10.07 16.60 4.16
C ARG A 34 8.95 15.68 4.60
N ALA A 35 8.84 15.44 5.92
CA ALA A 35 7.70 14.76 6.53
C ALA A 35 6.74 15.81 7.11
N TYR A 36 5.44 15.58 6.90
CA TYR A 36 4.36 16.44 7.39
C TYR A 36 3.35 15.58 8.15
N GLU A 37 3.09 15.94 9.40
CA GLU A 37 2.05 15.27 10.20
C GLU A 37 0.69 15.79 9.76
N VAL A 38 -0.11 14.93 9.12
CA VAL A 38 -1.45 15.27 8.63
C VAL A 38 -2.41 14.16 9.03
N ALA A 39 -3.38 14.49 9.87
CA ALA A 39 -4.39 13.55 10.35
C ALA A 39 -5.53 13.35 9.34
N SER A 40 -6.36 12.32 9.60
CA SER A 40 -7.55 12.06 8.76
C SER A 40 -8.50 13.26 8.78
N GLY A 41 -8.99 13.65 7.60
CA GLY A 41 -9.86 14.81 7.40
C GLY A 41 -9.13 16.15 7.21
N GLU A 42 -7.80 16.18 7.35
CA GLU A 42 -7.01 17.40 7.24
C GLU A 42 -6.31 17.56 5.88
N LEU A 43 -6.35 16.54 5.02
CA LEU A 43 -5.60 16.56 3.77
C LEU A 43 -5.97 17.74 2.86
N ARG A 44 -7.27 18.06 2.74
CA ARG A 44 -7.73 19.20 1.91
C ARG A 44 -7.13 20.52 2.43
N ASN A 45 -7.27 20.79 3.71
CA ASN A 45 -6.75 22.01 4.32
C ASN A 45 -5.24 22.12 4.15
N PHE A 46 -4.50 21.01 4.33
CA PHE A 46 -3.07 20.99 4.11
C PHE A 46 -2.70 21.33 2.66
N LEU A 47 -3.40 20.75 1.67
CA LEU A 47 -3.11 21.00 0.25
C LEU A 47 -3.40 22.45 -0.16
N ASP A 48 -4.40 23.08 0.45
CA ASP A 48 -4.81 24.46 0.16
C ASP A 48 -3.89 25.49 0.86
N ASP A 49 -3.21 25.12 1.95
CA ASP A 49 -2.32 25.97 2.74
C ASP A 49 -0.82 25.61 2.53
N GLU A 50 -0.21 24.90 3.47
CA GLU A 50 1.23 24.56 3.47
C GLU A 50 1.63 23.74 2.24
N GLY A 51 0.78 22.82 1.82
CA GLY A 51 0.96 21.96 0.65
C GLY A 51 0.84 22.70 -0.69
N SER A 52 0.31 23.92 -0.69
CA SER A 52 0.07 24.69 -1.93
C SER A 52 1.34 24.94 -2.76
N SER A 53 2.49 25.04 -2.10
CA SER A 53 3.80 25.25 -2.74
C SER A 53 4.52 23.94 -3.12
N LEU A 54 3.99 22.78 -2.74
CA LEU A 54 4.62 21.47 -3.00
C LEU A 54 4.25 20.95 -4.39
N ASN A 55 5.16 20.18 -4.99
CA ASN A 55 5.01 19.62 -6.33
C ASN A 55 4.56 18.17 -6.31
N CYS A 56 5.04 17.38 -5.34
CA CYS A 56 4.78 15.95 -5.24
C CYS A 56 4.72 15.52 -3.77
N LEU A 57 3.80 14.64 -3.46
CA LEU A 57 3.54 14.15 -2.11
C LEU A 57 3.36 12.64 -2.10
N SER A 58 4.09 11.96 -1.22
CA SER A 58 3.77 10.59 -0.86
C SER A 58 2.73 10.56 0.25
N LEU A 59 1.77 9.68 0.15
CA LEU A 59 0.72 9.51 1.15
C LEU A 59 0.87 8.16 1.85
N THR A 60 0.78 8.19 3.18
CA THR A 60 0.66 6.98 3.98
C THR A 60 -0.61 7.02 4.86
N MET A 61 -0.75 6.08 5.76
CA MET A 61 -1.88 6.03 6.68
C MET A 61 -2.02 7.35 7.47
N PRO A 62 -3.24 7.92 7.59
CA PRO A 62 -4.53 7.40 7.14
C PRO A 62 -5.01 7.94 5.77
N LEU A 63 -4.19 8.66 5.01
CA LEU A 63 -4.58 9.55 3.93
C LEU A 63 -4.80 8.89 2.56
N LYS A 64 -4.32 7.65 2.34
CA LYS A 64 -4.34 6.98 1.03
C LYS A 64 -5.75 6.80 0.44
N GLU A 65 -6.76 6.61 1.28
CA GLU A 65 -8.16 6.47 0.87
C GLU A 65 -8.84 7.84 0.75
N GLU A 66 -8.55 8.76 1.66
CA GLU A 66 -9.08 10.11 1.68
C GLU A 66 -8.74 10.89 0.39
N ALA A 67 -7.52 10.72 -0.11
CA ALA A 67 -7.04 11.39 -1.31
C ALA A 67 -7.88 11.11 -2.57
N LEU A 68 -8.61 9.98 -2.65
CA LEU A 68 -9.49 9.66 -3.78
C LEU A 68 -10.61 10.67 -4.01
N THR A 69 -11.07 11.32 -2.94
CA THR A 69 -12.16 12.30 -2.98
C THR A 69 -11.66 13.75 -3.05
N ILE A 70 -10.34 13.92 -2.90
CA ILE A 70 -9.70 15.22 -2.80
C ILE A 70 -8.97 15.59 -4.10
N ALA A 71 -8.30 14.62 -4.73
CA ALA A 71 -7.55 14.83 -5.96
C ALA A 71 -8.47 15.23 -7.13
N ASP A 72 -7.98 16.14 -7.99
CA ASP A 72 -8.68 16.60 -9.18
C ASP A 72 -8.77 15.49 -10.24
N SER A 73 -7.75 14.64 -10.30
CA SER A 73 -7.74 13.45 -11.15
C SER A 73 -7.20 12.22 -10.39
N VAL A 74 -7.72 11.06 -10.74
CA VAL A 74 -7.36 9.78 -10.11
C VAL A 74 -7.05 8.75 -11.18
N SER A 75 -5.93 8.07 -11.09
CA SER A 75 -5.55 7.00 -12.03
C SER A 75 -6.47 5.78 -11.92
N ASP A 76 -6.53 4.98 -12.98
CA ASP A 76 -7.36 3.76 -13.01
C ASP A 76 -6.92 2.77 -11.93
N ILE A 77 -5.62 2.60 -11.72
CA ILE A 77 -5.11 1.71 -10.66
C ILE A 77 -5.55 2.19 -9.28
N SER A 78 -5.50 3.50 -8.98
CA SER A 78 -5.97 4.03 -7.69
C SER A 78 -7.47 3.84 -7.51
N ARG A 79 -8.27 3.96 -8.58
CA ARG A 79 -9.71 3.67 -8.56
C ARG A 79 -9.99 2.19 -8.31
N GLN A 80 -9.23 1.30 -8.94
CA GLN A 80 -9.35 -0.15 -8.78
C GLN A 80 -9.08 -0.56 -7.33
N ILE A 81 -7.92 -0.17 -6.79
CA ILE A 81 -7.53 -0.52 -5.42
C ILE A 81 -8.15 0.38 -4.34
N GLN A 82 -8.91 1.39 -4.75
CA GLN A 82 -9.51 2.39 -3.84
C GLN A 82 -8.48 2.99 -2.87
N SER A 83 -7.32 3.35 -3.40
CA SER A 83 -6.20 3.89 -2.63
C SER A 83 -5.17 4.55 -3.54
N GLY A 84 -4.58 5.66 -3.09
CA GLY A 84 -3.47 6.31 -3.78
C GLY A 84 -2.38 6.69 -2.80
N ASN A 85 -1.14 6.49 -3.19
CA ASN A 85 0.02 6.81 -2.34
C ASN A 85 0.85 7.98 -2.88
N THR A 86 0.50 8.51 -4.05
CA THR A 86 1.28 9.57 -4.70
C THR A 86 0.36 10.63 -5.27
N LEU A 87 0.48 11.85 -4.77
CA LEU A 87 -0.09 13.07 -5.35
C LEU A 87 1.00 13.85 -6.06
N HIS A 88 0.74 14.29 -7.27
CA HIS A 88 1.65 15.20 -8.01
C HIS A 88 0.85 16.25 -8.76
N LYS A 89 1.42 17.42 -8.94
CA LYS A 89 0.78 18.52 -9.66
C LYS A 89 0.99 18.39 -11.17
N VAL A 90 -0.11 18.48 -11.91
CA VAL A 90 -0.14 18.61 -13.37
C VAL A 90 -0.98 19.85 -13.67
N ASP A 91 -0.37 20.86 -14.28
CA ASP A 91 -1.02 22.13 -14.60
C ASP A 91 -1.70 22.79 -13.38
N GLY A 92 -1.07 22.68 -12.22
CA GLY A 92 -1.58 23.24 -10.96
C GLY A 92 -2.62 22.37 -10.23
N MET A 93 -3.10 21.31 -10.85
CA MET A 93 -4.09 20.37 -10.28
C MET A 93 -3.43 19.14 -9.68
N TRP A 94 -4.00 18.59 -8.60
CA TRP A 94 -3.50 17.40 -7.97
C TRP A 94 -3.99 16.12 -8.68
N SER A 95 -3.05 15.34 -9.18
CA SER A 95 -3.27 14.02 -9.76
C SER A 95 -2.84 12.92 -8.80
N LEU A 96 -3.74 11.99 -8.50
CA LEU A 96 -3.50 10.86 -7.60
C LEU A 96 -3.19 9.59 -8.37
N THR A 97 -2.11 8.92 -7.99
CA THR A 97 -1.78 7.59 -8.47
C THR A 97 -1.32 6.68 -7.33
N SER A 98 -1.08 5.41 -7.63
CA SER A 98 -0.48 4.45 -6.71
C SER A 98 0.68 3.71 -7.37
N THR A 99 1.81 3.71 -6.68
CA THR A 99 3.01 2.94 -7.03
C THR A 99 3.13 1.64 -6.23
N ASP A 100 2.19 1.37 -5.30
CA ASP A 100 2.26 0.21 -4.40
C ASP A 100 2.15 -1.12 -5.17
N VAL A 101 1.29 -1.17 -6.20
CA VAL A 101 1.07 -2.38 -7.01
C VAL A 101 2.33 -2.76 -7.79
N GLU A 102 2.87 -1.79 -8.51
CA GLU A 102 4.08 -1.98 -9.30
C GLU A 102 5.29 -2.25 -8.40
N GLY A 103 5.41 -1.51 -7.29
CA GLY A 103 6.48 -1.71 -6.31
C GLY A 103 6.47 -3.11 -5.72
N PHE A 104 5.31 -3.66 -5.40
CA PHE A 104 5.20 -5.05 -4.92
C PHE A 104 5.57 -6.05 -6.00
N THR A 105 5.11 -5.88 -7.24
CA THR A 105 5.46 -6.74 -8.38
C THR A 105 6.98 -6.74 -8.62
N HIS A 106 7.60 -5.57 -8.63
CA HIS A 106 9.05 -5.45 -8.77
C HIS A 106 9.81 -6.12 -7.63
N ALA A 107 9.34 -5.97 -6.37
CA ALA A 107 9.96 -6.60 -5.22
C ALA A 107 9.91 -8.14 -5.31
N LEU A 108 8.82 -8.73 -5.79
CA LEU A 108 8.74 -10.17 -6.04
C LEU A 108 9.76 -10.61 -7.09
N HIS A 109 9.78 -9.96 -8.25
CA HIS A 109 10.70 -10.29 -9.34
C HIS A 109 12.17 -10.15 -8.93
N PHE A 110 12.51 -9.07 -8.22
CA PHE A 110 13.86 -8.84 -7.71
C PHE A 110 14.36 -9.97 -6.81
N ASN A 111 13.45 -10.59 -6.06
CA ASN A 111 13.74 -11.74 -5.20
C ASN A 111 13.55 -13.10 -5.90
N GLY A 112 13.42 -13.15 -7.23
CA GLY A 112 13.21 -14.38 -7.99
C GLY A 112 11.88 -15.06 -7.65
N ARG A 113 10.86 -14.31 -7.24
CA ARG A 113 9.53 -14.78 -6.87
C ARG A 113 8.49 -14.24 -7.85
N ASP A 114 7.35 -14.90 -7.88
CA ASP A 114 6.15 -14.44 -8.57
C ASP A 114 4.89 -14.68 -7.73
N ALA A 115 3.75 -14.23 -8.19
CA ALA A 115 2.46 -14.41 -7.52
C ALA A 115 1.69 -15.64 -8.03
N LYS A 116 2.34 -16.59 -8.70
CA LYS A 116 1.67 -17.82 -9.19
C LYS A 116 1.27 -18.73 -8.04
N GLY A 117 0.23 -19.53 -8.29
CA GLY A 117 -0.32 -20.46 -7.31
C GLY A 117 -1.29 -19.79 -6.34
N ASN A 118 -1.39 -20.35 -5.14
CA ASN A 118 -2.28 -19.84 -4.10
C ASN A 118 -1.57 -18.76 -3.27
N VAL A 119 -2.19 -17.60 -3.10
CA VAL A 119 -1.65 -16.48 -2.34
C VAL A 119 -2.50 -16.22 -1.10
N LEU A 120 -1.83 -16.05 0.04
CA LEU A 120 -2.44 -15.60 1.29
C LEU A 120 -2.04 -14.16 1.58
N VAL A 121 -3.01 -13.29 1.80
CA VAL A 121 -2.80 -11.91 2.23
C VAL A 121 -3.38 -11.72 3.62
N ILE A 122 -2.55 -11.37 4.60
CA ILE A 122 -2.96 -11.08 5.96
C ILE A 122 -3.19 -9.59 6.10
N GLY A 123 -4.44 -9.18 6.34
CA GLY A 123 -4.88 -7.79 6.39
C GLY A 123 -5.77 -7.40 5.22
N ALA A 124 -6.51 -6.29 5.37
CA ALA A 124 -7.52 -5.80 4.42
C ALA A 124 -7.40 -4.30 4.15
N GLY A 125 -6.24 -3.70 4.44
CA GLY A 125 -5.99 -2.27 4.26
C GLY A 125 -5.61 -1.89 2.82
N ALA A 126 -5.19 -0.64 2.62
CA ALA A 126 -4.75 -0.12 1.34
C ALA A 126 -3.60 -0.94 0.73
N THR A 127 -2.60 -1.30 1.54
CA THR A 127 -1.47 -2.15 1.10
C THR A 127 -1.94 -3.54 0.70
N ALA A 128 -2.88 -4.14 1.44
CA ALA A 128 -3.47 -5.44 1.06
C ALA A 128 -4.11 -5.37 -0.33
N ARG A 129 -4.90 -4.33 -0.61
CA ARG A 129 -5.55 -4.15 -1.91
C ARG A 129 -4.55 -3.97 -3.05
N ALA A 130 -3.42 -3.30 -2.81
CA ALA A 130 -2.36 -3.18 -3.80
C ALA A 130 -1.68 -4.54 -4.08
N VAL A 131 -1.38 -5.33 -3.04
CA VAL A 131 -0.85 -6.69 -3.17
C VAL A 131 -1.81 -7.59 -3.95
N ILE A 132 -3.10 -7.54 -3.62
CA ILE A 132 -4.15 -8.33 -4.27
C ILE A 132 -4.28 -7.94 -5.75
N ALA A 133 -4.23 -6.64 -6.07
CA ALA A 133 -4.23 -6.18 -7.46
C ALA A 133 -2.99 -6.66 -8.24
N ALA A 134 -1.83 -6.71 -7.61
CA ALA A 134 -0.63 -7.26 -8.24
C ALA A 134 -0.71 -8.78 -8.50
N CYS A 135 -1.59 -9.48 -7.79
CA CYS A 135 -1.86 -10.90 -7.99
C CYS A 135 -2.96 -11.17 -9.03
N ASP A 136 -3.73 -10.14 -9.44
CA ASP A 136 -4.91 -10.29 -10.27
C ASP A 136 -4.58 -10.88 -11.65
N GLY A 137 -5.30 -11.93 -12.03
CA GLY A 137 -5.08 -12.67 -13.28
C GLY A 137 -3.78 -13.48 -13.35
N ILE A 138 -2.98 -13.52 -12.27
CA ILE A 138 -1.71 -14.25 -12.18
C ILE A 138 -1.84 -15.44 -11.21
N SER A 139 -2.45 -15.20 -10.05
CA SER A 139 -2.65 -16.21 -9.01
C SER A 139 -3.78 -17.15 -9.36
N ASN A 140 -3.67 -18.43 -8.92
CA ASN A 140 -4.77 -19.37 -9.03
C ASN A 140 -5.93 -18.95 -8.13
N LYS A 141 -5.59 -18.50 -6.92
CA LYS A 141 -6.54 -18.05 -5.92
C LYS A 141 -5.87 -17.09 -4.94
N VAL A 142 -6.57 -16.05 -4.53
CA VAL A 142 -6.16 -15.14 -3.47
C VAL A 142 -7.05 -15.36 -2.24
N THR A 143 -6.44 -15.67 -1.11
CA THR A 143 -7.14 -15.79 0.17
C THR A 143 -6.75 -14.63 1.08
N VAL A 144 -7.72 -13.97 1.68
CA VAL A 144 -7.51 -12.80 2.53
C VAL A 144 -7.94 -13.10 3.96
N VAL A 145 -7.04 -12.87 4.90
CA VAL A 145 -7.34 -12.95 6.34
C VAL A 145 -7.73 -11.58 6.85
N ASN A 146 -8.98 -11.41 7.27
CA ASN A 146 -9.51 -10.15 7.76
C ASN A 146 -10.22 -10.28 9.11
N ARG A 147 -10.37 -9.17 9.82
CA ARG A 147 -11.07 -9.11 11.12
C ARG A 147 -12.57 -8.84 10.99
N SER A 148 -12.97 -8.20 9.89
CA SER A 148 -14.36 -7.86 9.60
C SER A 148 -14.60 -7.91 8.09
N SER A 149 -15.86 -8.09 7.70
CA SER A 149 -16.30 -8.11 6.30
C SER A 149 -16.39 -6.73 5.63
N ASP A 150 -16.22 -5.65 6.37
CA ASP A 150 -16.46 -4.28 5.90
C ASP A 150 -15.67 -3.90 4.64
N ARG A 151 -14.51 -4.52 4.45
CA ARG A 151 -13.60 -4.23 3.33
C ARG A 151 -13.64 -5.25 2.19
N GLU A 152 -14.44 -6.30 2.29
CA GLU A 152 -14.49 -7.38 1.29
C GLU A 152 -14.86 -6.88 -0.10
N ILE A 153 -15.81 -5.94 -0.19
CA ILE A 153 -16.21 -5.34 -1.48
C ILE A 153 -15.03 -4.63 -2.14
N ALA A 154 -14.28 -3.83 -1.39
CA ALA A 154 -13.11 -3.11 -1.90
C ALA A 154 -11.98 -4.07 -2.31
N ILE A 155 -11.81 -5.16 -1.56
CA ILE A 155 -10.84 -6.22 -1.87
C ILE A 155 -11.21 -6.93 -3.18
N ARG A 156 -12.45 -7.37 -3.35
CA ARG A 156 -12.90 -8.01 -4.61
C ARG A 156 -12.76 -7.08 -5.80
N LYS A 157 -13.01 -5.79 -5.62
CA LYS A 157 -12.82 -4.76 -6.65
C LYS A 157 -11.35 -4.63 -7.06
N SER A 158 -10.42 -4.89 -6.15
CA SER A 158 -8.97 -4.81 -6.45
C SER A 158 -8.48 -5.95 -7.35
N ALA A 159 -9.18 -7.10 -7.40
CA ALA A 159 -8.81 -8.25 -8.23
C ALA A 159 -10.03 -8.80 -9.00
N PRO A 160 -10.52 -8.07 -10.02
CA PRO A 160 -11.73 -8.43 -10.75
C PRO A 160 -11.58 -9.71 -11.60
N ASN A 161 -10.37 -10.14 -11.91
CA ASN A 161 -10.09 -11.31 -12.75
C ASN A 161 -9.68 -12.56 -11.94
N SER A 162 -9.66 -12.47 -10.60
CA SER A 162 -9.21 -13.55 -9.72
C SER A 162 -10.30 -13.98 -8.74
N GLU A 163 -10.28 -15.26 -8.38
CA GLU A 163 -11.08 -15.76 -7.26
C GLU A 163 -10.50 -15.24 -5.94
N VAL A 164 -11.32 -14.58 -5.12
CA VAL A 164 -10.93 -14.05 -3.82
C VAL A 164 -11.79 -14.66 -2.72
N ASP A 165 -11.16 -15.39 -1.81
CA ASP A 165 -11.76 -15.95 -0.60
C ASP A 165 -11.36 -15.19 0.64
N PHE A 166 -12.15 -15.36 1.69
CA PHE A 166 -11.92 -14.74 2.99
C PHE A 166 -11.87 -15.79 4.09
N ILE A 167 -10.90 -15.62 5.00
CA ILE A 167 -10.77 -16.38 6.23
C ILE A 167 -10.89 -15.38 7.38
N SER A 168 -11.69 -15.73 8.39
CA SER A 168 -11.78 -14.92 9.59
C SER A 168 -10.45 -14.95 10.36
N TRP A 169 -10.10 -13.84 10.99
CA TRP A 169 -8.91 -13.70 11.83
C TRP A 169 -8.78 -14.76 12.95
N SER A 170 -9.92 -15.32 13.39
CA SER A 170 -10.02 -16.31 14.44
C SER A 170 -9.89 -17.75 13.94
N GLU A 171 -9.86 -17.97 12.63
CA GLU A 171 -9.76 -19.30 12.05
C GLU A 171 -8.31 -19.78 11.97
N ALA A 172 -8.13 -21.10 12.04
CA ALA A 172 -6.83 -21.72 11.83
C ALA A 172 -6.44 -21.69 10.34
N ILE A 173 -5.18 -21.37 10.06
CA ILE A 173 -4.66 -21.25 8.71
C ILE A 173 -3.65 -22.36 8.44
N ASN A 174 -3.89 -23.15 7.39
CA ASN A 174 -2.88 -24.06 6.89
C ASN A 174 -1.94 -23.33 5.92
N PHE A 175 -0.84 -22.80 6.43
CA PHE A 175 0.15 -22.06 5.64
C PHE A 175 0.80 -22.88 4.53
N ASN A 176 0.87 -24.20 4.64
CA ASN A 176 1.39 -25.09 3.59
C ASN A 176 0.55 -25.09 2.31
N SER A 177 -0.68 -24.60 2.36
CA SER A 177 -1.57 -24.53 1.19
C SER A 177 -1.27 -23.34 0.29
N PHE A 178 -0.32 -22.46 0.66
CA PHE A 178 -0.04 -21.22 -0.05
C PHE A 178 1.40 -21.18 -0.58
N ASN A 179 1.55 -20.71 -1.81
CA ASN A 179 2.83 -20.51 -2.46
C ASN A 179 3.49 -19.17 -2.06
N LEU A 180 2.65 -18.20 -1.69
CA LEU A 180 3.07 -16.89 -1.25
C LEU A 180 2.21 -16.44 -0.07
N VAL A 181 2.85 -15.95 0.98
CA VAL A 181 2.17 -15.35 2.14
C VAL A 181 2.67 -13.92 2.31
N VAL A 182 1.74 -12.97 2.34
CA VAL A 182 2.05 -11.54 2.46
C VAL A 182 1.35 -10.96 3.68
N ASN A 183 2.13 -10.49 4.64
CA ASN A 183 1.61 -9.74 5.78
C ASN A 183 1.58 -8.25 5.47
N THR A 184 0.39 -7.65 5.51
CA THR A 184 0.17 -6.22 5.28
C THR A 184 -0.34 -5.49 6.53
N THR A 185 -0.31 -6.16 7.68
CA THR A 185 -0.77 -5.57 8.94
C THR A 185 0.35 -4.77 9.63
N PRO A 186 0.00 -3.69 10.35
CA PRO A 186 1.01 -2.91 11.06
C PRO A 186 1.54 -3.63 12.30
N GLY A 187 2.82 -3.36 12.61
CA GLY A 187 3.48 -3.81 13.84
C GLY A 187 3.38 -5.31 14.08
N ASN A 188 3.13 -5.70 15.31
CA ASN A 188 3.05 -7.10 15.75
C ASN A 188 1.64 -7.72 15.60
N THR A 189 0.76 -7.13 14.80
CA THR A 189 -0.64 -7.58 14.68
C THR A 189 -0.73 -9.03 14.20
N ALA A 190 0.18 -9.46 13.32
CA ALA A 190 0.23 -10.84 12.82
C ALA A 190 0.95 -11.83 13.77
N ALA A 191 1.39 -11.42 14.94
CA ALA A 191 2.08 -12.30 15.90
C ALA A 191 1.25 -13.52 16.31
N LEU A 192 -0.08 -13.43 16.23
CA LEU A 192 -1.01 -14.55 16.48
C LEU A 192 -0.74 -15.78 15.58
N PHE A 193 -0.16 -15.55 14.40
CA PHE A 193 0.07 -16.62 13.43
C PHE A 193 1.48 -17.21 13.50
N VAL A 194 2.37 -16.68 14.36
CA VAL A 194 3.78 -17.13 14.45
C VAL A 194 3.88 -18.60 14.75
N ASP A 195 3.11 -19.11 15.73
CA ASP A 195 3.14 -20.52 16.11
C ASP A 195 2.62 -21.43 14.98
N GLN A 196 1.64 -20.96 14.22
CA GLN A 196 1.09 -21.70 13.07
C GLN A 196 2.12 -21.77 11.91
N VAL A 197 2.91 -20.71 11.69
CA VAL A 197 3.99 -20.70 10.69
C VAL A 197 5.15 -21.56 11.12
N GLN A 198 5.55 -21.55 12.39
CA GLN A 198 6.66 -22.35 12.92
C GLN A 198 6.40 -23.87 12.79
N SER A 199 5.15 -24.32 12.91
CA SER A 199 4.79 -25.71 12.71
C SER A 199 5.06 -26.21 11.27
N VAL A 200 5.11 -25.29 10.30
CA VAL A 200 5.40 -25.59 8.88
C VAL A 200 6.89 -25.80 8.64
N THR A 201 7.75 -24.98 9.28
CA THR A 201 9.21 -25.01 9.08
C THR A 201 9.88 -26.20 9.78
N SER A 202 9.23 -26.81 10.78
CA SER A 202 9.73 -27.99 11.49
C SER A 202 9.46 -29.32 10.77
N SER A 203 8.86 -29.29 9.58
CA SER A 203 8.51 -30.48 8.78
C SER A 203 9.48 -30.74 7.61
N TYR A 204 10.64 -30.03 7.55
CA TYR A 204 11.68 -30.19 6.53
C TYR A 204 13.01 -30.60 7.14
#